data_4d531138142b40dbf67fb0273b5d2dc2
#
_entry.id   4d531138142b40dbf67fb0273b5d2dc2
#
_cell.length_a   1.000
_cell.length_b   1.000
_cell.length_c   1.000
_cell.angle_alpha   90.00
_cell.angle_beta   90.00
_cell.angle_gamma   90.00
#
_symmetry.space_group_name_H-M   'P 1'
#
loop_
_entity.id
_entity.type
_entity.pdbx_description
1 polymer ?
#
loop_
_entity_poly.entity_id
_entity_poly.type
_entity_poly.pdbx_seq_one_letter_code
_entity_poly.pdbx_strand_id
1 'polypeptide(L)'
;MTLLTVLPVFAADVVMEAPDILLTGVGFDVNVAGLDPQSTAELRLNGEVIATSSDGSIAVFDIVLSDTGTANFDVTQGGHSVVAQALTIIPGWVSLSPPVIAILLAFLLRSVIPALFVGLFVGAWAVNGMTWAGVVSGFFETVSIYIVNTSIDHDHMTIIAFTFLIGGMIGIISKNGGMNGIVNAIMPFASSPRRGQGVIATLGLAIFFDDYSNTMIVGNATRPMSDKLRISREKLAYLVDSTAAPVATVAIITTWIGFQVGLIDSAIEGLEGITATPYVLFLNSIAYSFYPFLALFFVFLIVYTGKDFGPMYHAEIRARKNGEVLK
;
A
#
# COMPACT_ATOMS: atom_id res chain seq x y z
N MET A 1 17.54 -63.08 23.86
CA MET A 1 16.28 -62.39 24.10
C MET A 1 16.56 -60.90 24.10
N THR A 2 16.56 -60.29 22.93
CA THR A 2 16.98 -58.93 22.67
C THR A 2 15.74 -58.05 22.75
N LEU A 3 15.63 -57.21 23.78
CA LEU A 3 14.59 -56.19 23.89
C LEU A 3 14.87 -55.12 22.81
N LEU A 4 14.04 -55.04 21.76
CA LEU A 4 13.93 -53.88 20.90
C LEU A 4 13.17 -52.82 21.70
N THR A 5 13.88 -51.83 22.20
CA THR A 5 13.29 -50.55 22.64
C THR A 5 12.85 -49.78 21.39
N VAL A 6 11.53 -49.79 21.15
CA VAL A 6 10.89 -48.90 20.21
C VAL A 6 11.03 -47.48 20.77
N LEU A 7 11.93 -46.68 20.22
CA LEU A 7 11.97 -45.25 20.50
C LEU A 7 10.65 -44.64 19.99
N PRO A 8 9.99 -43.76 20.77
CA PRO A 8 8.82 -43.05 20.26
C PRO A 8 9.24 -42.24 19.05
N VAL A 9 8.59 -42.46 17.90
CA VAL A 9 8.60 -41.56 16.78
C VAL A 9 8.10 -40.23 17.33
N PHE A 10 8.91 -39.19 17.25
CA PHE A 10 8.48 -37.83 17.53
C PHE A 10 7.25 -37.56 16.67
N ALA A 11 6.08 -37.44 17.30
CA ALA A 11 4.91 -36.92 16.63
C ALA A 11 5.30 -35.50 16.18
N ALA A 12 5.20 -35.24 14.88
CA ALA A 12 5.30 -33.87 14.38
C ALA A 12 4.22 -33.06 15.11
N ASP A 13 4.58 -31.89 15.64
CA ASP A 13 3.60 -31.02 16.29
C ASP A 13 2.49 -30.72 15.26
N VAL A 14 1.24 -31.01 15.63
CA VAL A 14 0.10 -30.67 14.76
C VAL A 14 -0.07 -29.16 14.81
N VAL A 15 -0.01 -28.53 13.63
CA VAL A 15 -0.13 -27.07 13.48
C VAL A 15 -1.42 -26.77 12.74
N MET A 16 -2.22 -25.87 13.30
CA MET A 16 -3.39 -25.29 12.62
C MET A 16 -3.06 -23.85 12.20
N GLU A 17 -3.13 -23.60 10.92
CA GLU A 17 -2.98 -22.27 10.32
C GLU A 17 -4.36 -21.70 10.02
N ALA A 18 -4.70 -20.61 10.64
CA ALA A 18 -5.92 -19.82 10.41
C ALA A 18 -5.61 -18.34 10.68
N PRO A 19 -6.41 -17.38 10.15
CA PRO A 19 -6.25 -15.97 10.49
C PRO A 19 -6.42 -15.72 11.99
N ASP A 20 -5.63 -14.81 12.56
CA ASP A 20 -5.69 -14.46 14.00
C ASP A 20 -7.06 -13.94 14.44
N ILE A 21 -7.81 -13.35 13.51
CA ILE A 21 -9.16 -12.84 13.71
C ILE A 21 -10.03 -13.16 12.49
N LEU A 22 -11.29 -13.46 12.73
CA LEU A 22 -12.26 -13.78 11.68
C LEU A 22 -13.20 -12.61 11.45
N LEU A 23 -13.62 -12.42 10.19
CA LEU A 23 -14.52 -11.35 9.78
C LEU A 23 -15.85 -11.92 9.31
N THR A 24 -16.97 -11.37 9.80
CA THR A 24 -18.28 -11.80 9.28
C THR A 24 -18.43 -11.48 7.80
N GLY A 25 -18.96 -12.45 7.04
CA GLY A 25 -19.21 -12.29 5.60
C GLY A 25 -17.97 -12.31 4.71
N VAL A 26 -16.79 -12.59 5.27
CA VAL A 26 -15.53 -12.74 4.54
C VAL A 26 -15.09 -14.20 4.63
N GLY A 27 -14.78 -14.82 3.47
CA GLY A 27 -14.25 -16.17 3.41
C GLY A 27 -12.82 -16.25 3.95
N PHE A 28 -12.49 -17.33 4.64
CA PHE A 28 -11.15 -17.61 5.12
C PHE A 28 -10.84 -19.09 5.01
N ASP A 29 -9.56 -19.42 5.00
CA ASP A 29 -9.07 -20.79 4.86
C ASP A 29 -8.49 -21.26 6.21
N VAL A 30 -8.62 -22.56 6.45
CA VAL A 30 -8.01 -23.24 7.59
C VAL A 30 -7.22 -24.43 7.08
N ASN A 31 -5.93 -24.48 7.43
CA ASN A 31 -5.04 -25.57 7.09
C ASN A 31 -4.54 -26.22 8.39
N VAL A 32 -4.60 -27.54 8.44
CA VAL A 32 -4.06 -28.36 9.53
C VAL A 32 -3.02 -29.30 8.97
N ALA A 33 -1.81 -29.28 9.49
CA ALA A 33 -0.71 -30.13 9.08
C ALA A 33 -0.11 -30.90 10.25
N GLY A 34 0.64 -31.96 9.98
CA GLY A 34 1.29 -32.78 11.01
C GLY A 34 0.41 -33.86 11.63
N LEU A 35 -0.76 -34.15 11.01
CA LEU A 35 -1.65 -35.23 11.43
C LEU A 35 -1.06 -36.62 11.12
N ASP A 36 -1.42 -37.63 11.89
CA ASP A 36 -1.01 -39.01 11.61
C ASP A 36 -1.81 -39.59 10.43
N PRO A 37 -1.14 -39.94 9.30
CA PRO A 37 -1.83 -40.49 8.14
C PRO A 37 -2.41 -41.89 8.34
N GLN A 38 -2.21 -42.51 9.49
CA GLN A 38 -2.77 -43.81 9.82
C GLN A 38 -4.10 -43.77 10.62
N SER A 39 -4.51 -42.53 11.01
CA SER A 39 -5.74 -42.33 11.80
C SER A 39 -6.59 -41.21 11.19
N THR A 40 -7.92 -41.40 11.21
CA THR A 40 -8.85 -40.37 10.75
C THR A 40 -8.82 -39.17 11.68
N ALA A 41 -8.63 -37.99 11.11
CA ALA A 41 -8.72 -36.72 11.82
C ALA A 41 -9.98 -35.96 11.40
N GLU A 42 -10.60 -35.26 12.33
CA GLU A 42 -11.77 -34.41 12.10
C GLU A 42 -11.47 -32.98 12.54
N LEU A 43 -11.78 -32.03 11.69
CA LEU A 43 -11.82 -30.62 12.04
C LEU A 43 -13.26 -30.22 12.39
N ARG A 44 -13.44 -29.68 13.57
CA ARG A 44 -14.74 -29.23 14.09
C ARG A 44 -14.75 -27.73 14.28
N LEU A 45 -15.86 -27.11 13.93
CA LEU A 45 -16.16 -25.72 14.17
C LEU A 45 -17.41 -25.63 15.08
N ASN A 46 -17.24 -25.05 16.27
CA ASN A 46 -18.31 -24.96 17.28
C ASN A 46 -18.97 -26.32 17.60
N GLY A 47 -18.21 -27.41 17.51
CA GLY A 47 -18.67 -28.77 17.76
C GLY A 47 -19.20 -29.53 16.53
N GLU A 48 -19.45 -28.86 15.41
CA GLU A 48 -19.84 -29.50 14.15
C GLU A 48 -18.62 -29.88 13.32
N VAL A 49 -18.62 -31.07 12.74
CA VAL A 49 -17.54 -31.54 11.85
C VAL A 49 -17.66 -30.85 10.50
N ILE A 50 -16.66 -30.07 10.14
CA ILE A 50 -16.60 -29.35 8.88
C ILE A 50 -15.71 -30.05 7.84
N ALA A 51 -14.74 -30.85 8.29
CA ALA A 51 -13.89 -31.64 7.41
C ALA A 51 -13.35 -32.88 8.12
N THR A 52 -13.03 -33.93 7.32
CA THR A 52 -12.37 -35.15 7.77
C THR A 52 -11.27 -35.52 6.79
N SER A 53 -10.15 -36.02 7.27
CA SER A 53 -9.03 -36.48 6.45
C SER A 53 -8.33 -37.68 7.09
N SER A 54 -7.68 -38.50 6.24
CA SER A 54 -6.82 -39.61 6.64
C SER A 54 -5.44 -39.55 5.98
N ASP A 55 -5.04 -38.45 5.41
CA ASP A 55 -3.80 -38.25 4.65
C ASP A 55 -2.79 -37.31 5.33
N GLY A 56 -2.94 -37.06 6.63
CA GLY A 56 -1.95 -36.30 7.40
C GLY A 56 -2.15 -34.79 7.36
N SER A 57 -3.16 -34.27 6.62
CA SER A 57 -3.51 -32.86 6.55
C SER A 57 -4.99 -32.63 6.32
N ILE A 58 -5.52 -31.49 6.77
CA ILE A 58 -6.87 -31.02 6.45
C ILE A 58 -6.74 -29.60 5.91
N ALA A 59 -7.35 -29.35 4.75
CA ALA A 59 -7.49 -27.99 4.19
C ALA A 59 -8.97 -27.73 3.92
N VAL A 60 -9.49 -26.63 4.46
CA VAL A 60 -10.85 -26.16 4.20
C VAL A 60 -10.78 -24.73 3.72
N PHE A 61 -11.36 -24.46 2.57
CA PHE A 61 -11.30 -23.18 1.91
C PHE A 61 -12.65 -22.46 1.97
N ASP A 62 -12.59 -21.14 1.99
CA ASP A 62 -13.73 -20.23 1.88
C ASP A 62 -14.82 -20.46 2.95
N ILE A 63 -14.41 -20.64 4.20
CA ILE A 63 -15.33 -20.74 5.32
C ILE A 63 -15.90 -19.33 5.58
N VAL A 64 -17.22 -19.16 5.49
CA VAL A 64 -17.89 -17.88 5.74
C VAL A 64 -18.74 -17.97 7.02
N LEU A 65 -18.52 -17.04 7.96
CA LEU A 65 -19.28 -16.92 9.21
C LEU A 65 -20.20 -15.70 9.14
N SER A 66 -21.42 -15.84 9.63
CA SER A 66 -22.44 -14.76 9.59
C SER A 66 -22.52 -13.98 10.88
N ASP A 67 -22.21 -14.61 12.01
CA ASP A 67 -22.40 -14.04 13.34
C ASP A 67 -21.09 -13.64 13.98
N THR A 68 -21.10 -12.56 14.76
CA THR A 68 -19.99 -12.13 15.59
C THR A 68 -19.89 -12.97 16.88
N GLY A 69 -18.70 -13.11 17.42
CA GLY A 69 -18.49 -13.85 18.67
C GLY A 69 -17.18 -14.61 18.70
N THR A 70 -17.21 -15.89 19.03
CA THR A 70 -16.02 -16.74 19.08
C THR A 70 -16.26 -17.99 18.27
N ALA A 71 -15.37 -18.30 17.34
CA ALA A 71 -15.29 -19.57 16.64
C ALA A 71 -14.34 -20.51 17.39
N ASN A 72 -14.87 -21.64 17.85
CA ASN A 72 -14.05 -22.66 18.49
C ASN A 72 -13.72 -23.76 17.47
N PHE A 73 -12.46 -23.81 17.07
CA PHE A 73 -11.90 -24.87 16.26
C PHE A 73 -11.34 -25.97 17.14
N ASP A 74 -11.65 -27.20 16.82
CA ASP A 74 -11.14 -28.38 17.50
C ASP A 74 -10.76 -29.44 16.47
N VAL A 75 -9.49 -29.84 16.49
CA VAL A 75 -8.98 -30.94 15.64
C VAL A 75 -8.89 -32.19 16.51
N THR A 76 -9.68 -33.18 16.16
CA THR A 76 -9.68 -34.46 16.87
C THR A 76 -9.08 -35.56 16.02
N GLN A 77 -8.21 -36.39 16.60
CA GLN A 77 -7.61 -37.53 15.95
C GLN A 77 -7.60 -38.74 16.88
N GLY A 78 -8.08 -39.87 16.39
CA GLY A 78 -8.20 -41.07 17.23
C GLY A 78 -9.10 -40.88 18.47
N GLY A 79 -10.05 -39.95 18.41
CA GLY A 79 -10.96 -39.62 19.52
C GLY A 79 -10.39 -38.66 20.57
N HIS A 80 -9.21 -38.13 20.35
CA HIS A 80 -8.58 -37.14 21.24
C HIS A 80 -8.44 -35.81 20.54
N SER A 81 -8.69 -34.69 21.24
CA SER A 81 -8.38 -33.35 20.73
C SER A 81 -6.86 -33.17 20.68
N VAL A 82 -6.33 -32.85 19.50
CA VAL A 82 -4.88 -32.61 19.27
C VAL A 82 -4.54 -31.14 19.14
N VAL A 83 -5.47 -30.32 18.64
CA VAL A 83 -5.36 -28.84 18.59
C VAL A 83 -6.73 -28.24 18.84
N ALA A 84 -6.81 -27.30 19.78
CA ALA A 84 -8.01 -26.49 19.99
C ALA A 84 -7.65 -25.00 20.00
N GLN A 85 -8.36 -24.21 19.20
CA GLN A 85 -8.14 -22.78 19.08
C GLN A 85 -9.48 -22.03 19.07
N ALA A 86 -9.55 -20.96 19.85
CA ALA A 86 -10.70 -20.08 19.87
C ALA A 86 -10.34 -18.76 19.20
N LEU A 87 -11.01 -18.43 18.09
CA LEU A 87 -10.76 -17.24 17.31
C LEU A 87 -11.92 -16.25 17.47
N THR A 88 -11.60 -14.97 17.59
CA THR A 88 -12.61 -13.92 17.72
C THR A 88 -13.17 -13.55 16.34
N ILE A 89 -14.51 -13.43 16.26
CA ILE A 89 -15.22 -13.00 15.05
C ILE A 89 -15.72 -11.58 15.26
N ILE A 90 -15.26 -10.65 14.43
CA ILE A 90 -15.71 -9.25 14.43
C ILE A 90 -16.48 -8.91 13.17
N PRO A 91 -17.25 -7.80 13.14
CA PRO A 91 -17.97 -7.39 11.95
C PRO A 91 -17.03 -7.13 10.77
N GLY A 92 -17.32 -7.67 9.59
CA GLY A 92 -16.45 -7.55 8.40
C GLY A 92 -16.18 -6.11 7.96
N TRP A 93 -17.12 -5.18 8.18
CA TRP A 93 -16.92 -3.76 7.85
C TRP A 93 -15.81 -3.10 8.69
N VAL A 94 -15.43 -3.67 9.84
CA VAL A 94 -14.35 -3.14 10.69
C VAL A 94 -13.02 -3.17 9.96
N SER A 95 -12.80 -4.10 9.03
CA SER A 95 -11.59 -4.17 8.21
C SER A 95 -11.33 -2.91 7.39
N LEU A 96 -12.39 -2.18 7.03
CA LEU A 96 -12.30 -0.91 6.29
C LEU A 96 -12.05 0.30 7.20
N SER A 97 -12.27 0.15 8.50
CA SER A 97 -12.19 1.29 9.44
C SER A 97 -10.78 1.90 9.57
N PRO A 98 -9.65 1.15 9.60
CA PRO A 98 -8.32 1.72 9.74
C PRO A 98 -7.97 2.72 8.62
N PRO A 99 -8.07 2.36 7.31
CA PRO A 99 -7.75 3.29 6.24
C PRO A 99 -8.74 4.46 6.16
N VAL A 100 -10.04 4.23 6.40
CA VAL A 100 -11.04 5.31 6.38
C VAL A 100 -10.77 6.32 7.50
N ILE A 101 -10.49 5.86 8.72
CA ILE A 101 -10.17 6.72 9.86
C ILE A 101 -8.87 7.49 9.59
N ALA A 102 -7.82 6.82 9.08
CA ALA A 102 -6.56 7.49 8.75
C ALA A 102 -6.77 8.62 7.73
N ILE A 103 -7.53 8.39 6.66
CA ILE A 103 -7.82 9.39 5.63
C ILE A 103 -8.63 10.56 6.23
N LEU A 104 -9.72 10.26 6.92
CA LEU A 104 -10.58 11.30 7.52
C LEU A 104 -9.81 12.16 8.53
N LEU A 105 -9.01 11.52 9.40
CA LEU A 105 -8.19 12.25 10.37
C LEU A 105 -7.07 13.04 9.70
N ALA A 106 -6.47 12.57 8.61
CA ALA A 106 -5.46 13.32 7.86
C ALA A 106 -6.03 14.65 7.35
N PHE A 107 -7.27 14.66 6.85
CA PHE A 107 -7.97 15.88 6.44
C PHE A 107 -8.33 16.77 7.62
N LEU A 108 -8.83 16.20 8.71
CA LEU A 108 -9.28 16.95 9.89
C LEU A 108 -8.10 17.57 10.63
N LEU A 109 -7.07 16.79 10.90
CA LEU A 109 -5.88 17.22 11.65
C LEU A 109 -4.87 17.97 10.78
N ARG A 110 -5.03 17.92 9.44
CA ARG A 110 -4.04 18.42 8.47
C ARG A 110 -2.62 17.89 8.74
N SER A 111 -2.54 16.70 9.29
CA SER A 111 -1.30 16.02 9.65
C SER A 111 -1.44 14.52 9.41
N VAL A 112 -0.53 13.97 8.61
CA VAL A 112 -0.61 12.58 8.15
C VAL A 112 -0.12 11.61 9.23
N ILE A 113 0.98 11.93 9.91
CA ILE A 113 1.62 11.01 10.87
C ILE A 113 0.68 10.62 12.03
N PRO A 114 0.04 11.56 12.77
CA PRO A 114 -0.91 11.17 13.81
C PRO A 114 -2.12 10.42 13.25
N ALA A 115 -2.58 10.79 12.05
CA ALA A 115 -3.72 10.14 11.42
C ALA A 115 -3.43 8.68 11.06
N LEU A 116 -2.26 8.39 10.49
CA LEU A 116 -1.82 7.03 10.21
C LEU A 116 -1.63 6.22 11.50
N PHE A 117 -1.05 6.82 12.54
CA PHE A 117 -0.90 6.15 13.84
C PHE A 117 -2.26 5.73 14.42
N VAL A 118 -3.26 6.62 14.38
CA VAL A 118 -4.61 6.27 14.87
C VAL A 118 -5.24 5.20 14.00
N GLY A 119 -5.07 5.23 12.68
CA GLY A 119 -5.53 4.18 11.79
C GLY A 119 -4.92 2.81 12.13
N LEU A 120 -3.61 2.74 12.29
CA LEU A 120 -2.91 1.51 12.73
C LEU A 120 -3.39 1.04 14.10
N PHE A 121 -3.54 1.96 15.05
CA PHE A 121 -4.06 1.63 16.39
C PHE A 121 -5.47 1.05 16.34
N VAL A 122 -6.36 1.60 15.51
CA VAL A 122 -7.72 1.03 15.35
C VAL A 122 -7.65 -0.37 14.74
N GLY A 123 -6.74 -0.61 13.79
CA GLY A 123 -6.48 -1.95 13.25
C GLY A 123 -5.98 -2.92 14.32
N ALA A 124 -4.99 -2.53 15.10
CA ALA A 124 -4.45 -3.32 16.21
C ALA A 124 -5.52 -3.62 17.27
N TRP A 125 -6.35 -2.64 17.62
CA TRP A 125 -7.48 -2.83 18.51
C TRP A 125 -8.53 -3.81 17.95
N ALA A 126 -8.80 -3.75 16.66
CA ALA A 126 -9.70 -4.68 15.98
C ALA A 126 -9.17 -6.11 16.06
N VAL A 127 -7.87 -6.34 15.80
CA VAL A 127 -7.20 -7.65 15.94
C VAL A 127 -7.29 -8.16 17.38
N ASN A 128 -7.30 -7.28 18.38
CA ASN A 128 -7.52 -7.63 19.79
C ASN A 128 -9.02 -7.77 20.16
N GLY A 129 -9.88 -8.04 19.18
CA GLY A 129 -11.31 -8.33 19.36
C GLY A 129 -12.15 -7.14 19.83
N MET A 130 -11.66 -5.90 19.70
CA MET A 130 -12.33 -4.65 20.11
C MET A 130 -12.74 -4.59 21.59
N THR A 131 -12.01 -5.29 22.46
CA THR A 131 -12.25 -5.31 23.91
C THR A 131 -11.63 -4.09 24.60
N TRP A 132 -12.07 -3.75 25.81
CA TRP A 132 -11.44 -2.68 26.61
C TRP A 132 -9.97 -3.01 26.97
N ALA A 133 -9.66 -4.27 27.23
CA ALA A 133 -8.28 -4.71 27.43
C ALA A 133 -7.48 -4.58 26.13
N GLY A 134 -8.10 -4.87 24.99
CA GLY A 134 -7.52 -4.71 23.66
C GLY A 134 -7.16 -3.27 23.28
N VAL A 135 -7.71 -2.25 23.93
CA VAL A 135 -7.28 -0.85 23.73
C VAL A 135 -5.83 -0.66 24.20
N VAL A 136 -5.50 -1.22 25.35
CA VAL A 136 -4.14 -1.07 25.90
C VAL A 136 -3.14 -1.94 25.15
N SER A 137 -3.46 -3.22 24.91
CA SER A 137 -2.59 -4.11 24.14
C SER A 137 -2.40 -3.60 22.72
N GLY A 138 -3.47 -3.23 22.02
CA GLY A 138 -3.41 -2.68 20.66
C GLY A 138 -2.58 -1.41 20.54
N PHE A 139 -2.58 -0.53 21.56
CA PHE A 139 -1.70 0.63 21.56
C PHE A 139 -0.22 0.23 21.60
N PHE A 140 0.15 -0.67 22.50
CA PHE A 140 1.54 -1.13 22.59
C PHE A 140 1.94 -1.96 21.36
N GLU A 141 1.06 -2.80 20.84
CA GLU A 141 1.30 -3.59 19.64
C GLU A 141 1.48 -2.70 18.40
N THR A 142 0.74 -1.59 18.30
CA THR A 142 0.94 -0.62 17.23
C THR A 142 2.40 -0.16 17.15
N VAL A 143 3.02 0.07 18.30
CA VAL A 143 4.42 0.50 18.34
C VAL A 143 5.39 -0.68 18.22
N SER A 144 5.22 -1.71 19.05
CA SER A 144 6.20 -2.79 19.22
C SER A 144 6.14 -3.82 18.08
N ILE A 145 4.97 -4.10 17.53
CA ILE A 145 4.80 -5.09 16.46
C ILE A 145 4.76 -4.39 15.11
N TYR A 146 3.74 -3.55 14.86
CA TYR A 146 3.54 -3.01 13.52
C TYR A 146 4.64 -2.02 13.09
N ILE A 147 5.01 -1.04 13.95
CA ILE A 147 6.04 -0.06 13.57
C ILE A 147 7.43 -0.68 13.63
N VAL A 148 7.78 -1.40 14.69
CA VAL A 148 9.11 -1.98 14.86
C VAL A 148 9.36 -3.08 13.84
N ASN A 149 8.44 -4.05 13.67
CA ASN A 149 8.65 -5.14 12.71
C ASN A 149 8.76 -4.61 11.28
N THR A 150 7.91 -3.65 10.88
CA THR A 150 8.07 -2.98 9.57
C THR A 150 9.42 -2.30 9.43
N SER A 151 9.98 -1.75 10.52
CA SER A 151 11.27 -1.07 10.50
C SER A 151 12.49 -2.02 10.45
N ILE A 152 12.32 -3.29 10.77
CA ILE A 152 13.38 -4.31 10.70
C ILE A 152 13.20 -5.27 9.53
N ASP A 153 12.09 -5.17 8.84
CA ASP A 153 11.81 -5.94 7.64
C ASP A 153 12.78 -5.58 6.52
N HIS A 154 13.34 -6.61 5.85
CA HIS A 154 14.37 -6.43 4.84
C HIS A 154 13.90 -5.60 3.64
N ASP A 155 12.69 -5.86 3.16
CA ASP A 155 12.17 -5.22 1.97
C ASP A 155 11.80 -3.76 2.25
N HIS A 156 11.15 -3.50 3.37
CA HIS A 156 10.88 -2.13 3.83
C HIS A 156 12.16 -1.33 4.07
N MET A 157 13.18 -1.93 4.71
CA MET A 157 14.47 -1.26 4.90
C MET A 157 15.20 -1.00 3.58
N THR A 158 15.08 -1.89 2.61
CA THR A 158 15.64 -1.68 1.27
C THR A 158 15.00 -0.48 0.58
N ILE A 159 13.67 -0.35 0.66
CA ILE A 159 12.92 0.80 0.11
C ILE A 159 13.35 2.10 0.82
N ILE A 160 13.47 2.08 2.14
CA ILE A 160 13.91 3.25 2.93
C ILE A 160 15.34 3.66 2.52
N ALA A 161 16.28 2.71 2.47
CA ALA A 161 17.66 2.97 2.07
C ALA A 161 17.73 3.53 0.63
N PHE A 162 17.01 2.94 -0.30
CA PHE A 162 16.91 3.42 -1.68
C PHE A 162 16.37 4.86 -1.76
N THR A 163 15.31 5.16 -1.01
CA THR A 163 14.72 6.50 -0.94
C THR A 163 15.72 7.53 -0.39
N PHE A 164 16.46 7.18 0.67
CA PHE A 164 17.51 8.06 1.21
C PHE A 164 18.66 8.28 0.22
N LEU A 165 19.09 7.24 -0.49
CA LEU A 165 20.16 7.35 -1.49
C LEU A 165 19.74 8.24 -2.67
N ILE A 166 18.53 8.05 -3.20
CA ILE A 166 17.97 8.92 -4.25
C ILE A 166 17.81 10.34 -3.74
N GLY A 167 17.21 10.53 -2.56
CA GLY A 167 17.07 11.84 -1.95
C GLY A 167 18.40 12.56 -1.76
N GLY A 168 19.42 11.84 -1.30
CA GLY A 168 20.79 12.35 -1.18
C GLY A 168 21.39 12.75 -2.53
N MET A 169 21.24 11.90 -3.55
CA MET A 169 21.68 12.18 -4.93
C MET A 169 21.02 13.45 -5.46
N ILE A 170 19.70 13.57 -5.32
CA ILE A 170 18.93 14.74 -5.76
C ILE A 170 19.38 16.00 -5.01
N GLY A 171 19.60 15.88 -3.68
CA GLY A 171 20.14 16.97 -2.88
C GLY A 171 21.50 17.48 -3.39
N ILE A 172 22.40 16.59 -3.77
CA ILE A 172 23.70 16.92 -4.37
C ILE A 172 23.51 17.60 -5.73
N ILE A 173 22.68 17.03 -6.62
CA ILE A 173 22.40 17.58 -7.95
C ILE A 173 21.80 19.00 -7.83
N SER A 174 20.87 19.20 -6.92
CA SER A 174 20.25 20.50 -6.65
C SER A 174 21.27 21.51 -6.13
N LYS A 175 22.10 21.11 -5.17
CA LYS A 175 23.12 21.98 -4.57
C LYS A 175 24.23 22.36 -5.54
N ASN A 176 24.60 21.47 -6.45
CA ASN A 176 25.59 21.72 -7.51
C ASN A 176 25.03 22.56 -8.68
N GLY A 177 23.77 22.97 -8.61
CA GLY A 177 23.14 23.77 -9.65
C GLY A 177 22.70 22.97 -10.90
N GLY A 178 22.78 21.65 -10.88
CA GLY A 178 22.35 20.80 -11.99
C GLY A 178 20.89 21.01 -12.37
N MET A 179 20.02 21.19 -11.38
CA MET A 179 18.62 21.49 -11.61
C MET A 179 18.40 22.86 -12.24
N ASN A 180 19.16 23.87 -11.82
CA ASN A 180 19.14 25.19 -12.45
C ASN A 180 19.65 25.11 -13.89
N GLY A 181 20.59 24.24 -14.18
CA GLY A 181 21.07 23.98 -15.54
C GLY A 181 19.96 23.45 -16.45
N ILE A 182 19.19 22.46 -15.99
CA ILE A 182 18.05 21.88 -16.74
C ILE A 182 16.98 22.96 -16.96
N VAL A 183 16.62 23.70 -15.92
CA VAL A 183 15.61 24.78 -16.03
C VAL A 183 16.06 25.84 -17.01
N ASN A 184 17.30 26.32 -16.92
CA ASN A 184 17.84 27.33 -17.81
C ASN A 184 17.90 26.86 -19.27
N ALA A 185 18.15 25.58 -19.52
CA ALA A 185 18.14 24.99 -20.86
C ALA A 185 16.73 24.96 -21.48
N ILE A 186 15.69 24.83 -20.67
CA ILE A 186 14.31 24.72 -21.13
C ILE A 186 13.56 26.06 -21.08
N MET A 187 13.98 27.00 -20.23
CA MET A 187 13.38 28.35 -20.11
C MET A 187 13.20 29.11 -21.41
N PRO A 188 14.11 29.07 -22.42
CA PRO A 188 13.91 29.79 -23.68
C PRO A 188 12.67 29.35 -24.45
N PHE A 189 12.18 28.14 -24.24
CA PHE A 189 10.97 27.64 -24.86
C PHE A 189 9.67 28.19 -24.22
N ALA A 190 9.76 28.78 -23.02
CA ALA A 190 8.62 29.31 -22.24
C ALA A 190 8.28 30.75 -22.65
N SER A 191 8.05 31.04 -23.93
CA SER A 191 7.82 32.39 -24.45
C SER A 191 6.39 32.91 -24.24
N SER A 192 5.45 32.10 -23.82
CA SER A 192 4.05 32.45 -23.58
C SER A 192 3.47 31.62 -22.43
N PRO A 193 2.34 32.02 -21.80
CA PRO A 193 1.72 31.25 -20.74
C PRO A 193 1.44 29.80 -21.12
N ARG A 194 0.95 29.55 -22.35
CA ARG A 194 0.69 28.19 -22.85
C ARG A 194 1.99 27.39 -23.02
N ARG A 195 3.03 27.99 -23.61
CA ARG A 195 4.32 27.31 -23.73
C ARG A 195 4.99 27.09 -22.39
N GLY A 196 4.87 28.05 -21.46
CA GLY A 196 5.36 27.89 -20.08
C GLY A 196 4.69 26.73 -19.36
N GLN A 197 3.37 26.57 -19.49
CA GLN A 197 2.66 25.40 -18.96
C GLN A 197 3.15 24.09 -19.61
N GLY A 198 3.39 24.09 -20.92
CA GLY A 198 3.98 22.95 -21.63
C GLY A 198 5.37 22.59 -21.12
N VAL A 199 6.22 23.59 -20.89
CA VAL A 199 7.55 23.40 -20.27
C VAL A 199 7.44 22.76 -18.88
N ILE A 200 6.53 23.24 -18.03
CA ILE A 200 6.30 22.68 -16.69
C ILE A 200 5.88 21.20 -16.80
N ALA A 201 4.90 20.90 -17.65
CA ALA A 201 4.41 19.53 -17.85
C ALA A 201 5.51 18.60 -18.40
N THR A 202 6.32 19.07 -19.37
CA THR A 202 7.42 18.28 -19.93
C THR A 202 8.54 18.03 -18.91
N LEU A 203 8.85 19.02 -18.06
CA LEU A 203 9.78 18.83 -16.94
C LEU A 203 9.26 17.79 -15.95
N GLY A 204 7.95 17.81 -15.65
CA GLY A 204 7.32 16.82 -14.82
C GLY A 204 7.46 15.39 -15.38
N LEU A 205 7.36 15.21 -16.71
CA LEU A 205 7.64 13.92 -17.35
C LEU A 205 9.13 13.54 -17.30
N ALA A 206 10.03 14.50 -17.40
CA ALA A 206 11.46 14.24 -17.40
C ALA A 206 12.00 13.78 -16.03
N ILE A 207 11.34 14.17 -14.93
CA ILE A 207 11.71 13.81 -13.57
C ILE A 207 10.75 12.72 -13.07
N PHE A 208 10.84 11.53 -13.65
CA PHE A 208 9.89 10.43 -13.45
C PHE A 208 10.24 9.51 -12.28
N PHE A 209 11.45 9.56 -11.79
CA PHE A 209 11.99 8.57 -10.86
C PHE A 209 11.46 8.69 -9.42
N ASP A 210 10.93 9.84 -9.03
CA ASP A 210 10.35 10.09 -7.71
C ASP A 210 9.41 11.30 -7.73
N ASP A 211 8.22 11.15 -7.20
CA ASP A 211 7.16 12.18 -7.22
C ASP A 211 7.45 13.35 -6.29
N TYR A 212 8.01 13.12 -5.10
CA TYR A 212 8.41 14.19 -4.18
C TYR A 212 9.50 15.07 -4.78
N SER A 213 10.50 14.43 -5.36
CA SER A 213 11.60 15.12 -6.04
C SER A 213 11.09 15.90 -7.23
N ASN A 214 10.20 15.31 -8.03
CA ASN A 214 9.53 15.99 -9.12
C ASN A 214 8.83 17.25 -8.62
N THR A 215 7.97 17.13 -7.62
CA THR A 215 7.20 18.25 -7.06
C THR A 215 8.11 19.35 -6.52
N MET A 216 9.14 18.99 -5.76
CA MET A 216 10.07 19.96 -5.19
C MET A 216 10.91 20.67 -6.26
N ILE A 217 11.42 19.91 -7.23
CA ILE A 217 12.31 20.44 -8.25
C ILE A 217 11.53 21.28 -9.28
N VAL A 218 10.55 20.67 -9.94
CA VAL A 218 9.76 21.37 -10.98
C VAL A 218 9.00 22.53 -10.34
N GLY A 219 8.34 22.31 -9.21
CA GLY A 219 7.58 23.34 -8.52
C GLY A 219 8.41 24.57 -8.15
N ASN A 220 9.57 24.37 -7.52
CA ASN A 220 10.42 25.49 -7.11
C ASN A 220 11.16 26.14 -8.30
N ALA A 221 11.71 25.33 -9.18
CA ALA A 221 12.52 25.85 -10.28
C ALA A 221 11.69 26.63 -11.32
N THR A 222 10.41 26.27 -11.52
CA THR A 222 9.55 26.95 -12.50
C THR A 222 8.74 28.10 -11.90
N ARG A 223 8.77 28.33 -10.59
CA ARG A 223 8.07 29.47 -9.95
C ARG A 223 8.38 30.83 -10.58
N PRO A 224 9.65 31.25 -10.73
CA PRO A 224 9.97 32.56 -11.30
C PRO A 224 9.44 32.72 -12.71
N MET A 225 9.46 31.64 -13.49
CA MET A 225 8.91 31.61 -14.84
C MET A 225 7.39 31.74 -14.84
N SER A 226 6.70 30.94 -14.00
CA SER A 226 5.23 30.96 -13.91
C SER A 226 4.72 32.35 -13.47
N ASP A 227 5.41 33.01 -12.54
CA ASP A 227 5.07 34.37 -12.11
C ASP A 227 5.23 35.40 -13.25
N LYS A 228 6.36 35.35 -13.93
CA LYS A 228 6.62 36.23 -15.08
C LYS A 228 5.60 36.04 -16.20
N LEU A 229 5.14 34.82 -16.42
CA LEU A 229 4.15 34.46 -17.44
C LEU A 229 2.70 34.63 -16.95
N ARG A 230 2.49 35.07 -15.70
CA ARG A 230 1.18 35.22 -15.07
C ARG A 230 0.36 33.93 -15.09
N ILE A 231 1.01 32.81 -14.82
CA ILE A 231 0.37 31.52 -14.56
C ILE A 231 0.05 31.47 -13.06
N SER A 232 -1.18 31.15 -12.69
CA SER A 232 -1.60 31.11 -11.28
C SER A 232 -0.85 30.00 -10.50
N ARG A 233 -0.68 30.19 -9.19
CA ARG A 233 -0.06 29.18 -8.30
C ARG A 233 -0.86 27.90 -8.28
N GLU A 234 -2.17 28.00 -8.33
CA GLU A 234 -3.08 26.86 -8.39
C GLU A 234 -2.84 26.05 -9.69
N LYS A 235 -2.64 26.74 -10.81
CA LYS A 235 -2.33 26.07 -12.09
C LYS A 235 -0.94 25.44 -12.08
N LEU A 236 0.05 26.14 -11.53
CA LEU A 236 1.39 25.58 -11.35
C LEU A 236 1.34 24.31 -10.51
N ALA A 237 0.67 24.36 -9.35
CA ALA A 237 0.52 23.21 -8.46
C ALA A 237 -0.15 22.03 -9.17
N TYR A 238 -1.24 22.29 -9.91
CA TYR A 238 -1.93 21.27 -10.69
C TYR A 238 -1.02 20.61 -11.74
N LEU A 239 -0.27 21.40 -12.52
CA LEU A 239 0.61 20.87 -13.56
C LEU A 239 1.71 20.00 -12.98
N VAL A 240 2.30 20.43 -11.87
CA VAL A 240 3.38 19.71 -11.18
C VAL A 240 2.84 18.42 -10.56
N ASP A 241 1.79 18.50 -9.78
CA ASP A 241 1.21 17.35 -9.07
C ASP A 241 0.67 16.30 -10.05
N SER A 242 -0.07 16.74 -11.07
CA SER A 242 -0.66 15.84 -12.07
C SER A 242 0.35 15.24 -13.06
N THR A 243 1.62 15.63 -13.02
CA THR A 243 2.71 14.98 -13.76
C THR A 243 3.69 14.25 -12.84
N ALA A 244 3.65 14.45 -11.53
CA ALA A 244 4.55 13.79 -10.59
C ALA A 244 4.11 12.34 -10.31
N ALA A 245 3.06 12.14 -9.53
CA ALA A 245 2.58 10.80 -9.16
C ALA A 245 2.14 9.95 -10.36
N PRO A 246 1.39 10.47 -11.37
CA PRO A 246 1.02 9.66 -12.53
C PRO A 246 2.21 9.14 -13.32
N VAL A 247 3.28 9.93 -13.47
CA VAL A 247 4.49 9.48 -14.17
C VAL A 247 5.23 8.45 -13.33
N ALA A 248 5.40 8.69 -12.02
CA ALA A 248 6.07 7.75 -11.11
C ALA A 248 5.36 6.38 -11.05
N THR A 249 4.04 6.34 -11.24
CA THR A 249 3.26 5.10 -11.23
C THR A 249 3.49 4.23 -12.48
N VAL A 250 3.73 4.82 -13.65
CA VAL A 250 3.84 4.08 -14.93
C VAL A 250 5.26 3.97 -15.46
N ALA A 251 6.20 4.71 -14.90
CA ALA A 251 7.60 4.62 -15.31
C ALA A 251 8.22 3.31 -14.80
N ILE A 252 9.16 2.76 -15.57
CA ILE A 252 9.74 1.43 -15.33
C ILE A 252 10.86 1.41 -14.28
N ILE A 253 11.31 2.57 -13.82
CA ILE A 253 12.34 2.72 -12.76
C ILE A 253 11.96 3.90 -11.89
N THR A 254 11.34 3.66 -10.74
CA THR A 254 10.91 4.70 -9.78
C THR A 254 11.04 4.19 -8.35
N THR A 255 10.95 5.10 -7.37
CA THR A 255 10.86 4.74 -5.95
C THR A 255 9.62 3.91 -5.63
N TRP A 256 8.55 4.03 -6.42
CA TRP A 256 7.29 3.32 -6.21
C TRP A 256 7.33 1.85 -6.65
N ILE A 257 8.19 1.49 -7.60
CA ILE A 257 8.27 0.12 -8.12
C ILE A 257 8.65 -0.87 -7.03
N GLY A 258 9.62 -0.53 -6.19
CA GLY A 258 10.06 -1.41 -5.11
C GLY A 258 8.89 -1.84 -4.23
N PHE A 259 8.08 -0.86 -3.80
CA PHE A 259 6.90 -1.12 -2.99
C PHE A 259 5.81 -1.89 -3.74
N GLN A 260 5.51 -1.53 -4.99
CA GLN A 260 4.48 -2.21 -5.79
C GLN A 260 4.87 -3.66 -6.11
N VAL A 261 6.13 -3.91 -6.43
CA VAL A 261 6.64 -5.26 -6.70
C VAL A 261 6.62 -6.11 -5.44
N GLY A 262 6.99 -5.56 -4.29
CA GLY A 262 6.88 -6.25 -3.00
C GLY A 262 5.43 -6.63 -2.64
N LEU A 263 4.45 -5.74 -2.88
CA LEU A 263 3.04 -6.07 -2.68
C LEU A 263 2.55 -7.17 -3.63
N ILE A 264 3.00 -7.15 -4.89
CA ILE A 264 2.66 -8.21 -5.85
C ILE A 264 3.29 -9.53 -5.42
N ASP A 265 4.54 -9.52 -4.96
CA ASP A 265 5.24 -10.70 -4.46
C ASP A 265 4.47 -11.35 -3.32
N SER A 266 4.13 -10.57 -2.30
CA SER A 266 3.30 -11.04 -1.18
C SER A 266 1.92 -11.54 -1.61
N ALA A 267 1.32 -10.92 -2.63
CA ALA A 267 -0.02 -11.31 -3.11
C ALA A 267 -0.01 -12.62 -3.93
N ILE A 268 1.11 -12.97 -4.57
CA ILE A 268 1.23 -14.21 -5.36
C ILE A 268 1.90 -15.34 -4.58
N GLU A 269 2.43 -15.05 -3.40
CA GLU A 269 3.04 -16.05 -2.52
C GLU A 269 2.02 -17.15 -2.18
N GLY A 270 2.39 -18.38 -2.41
CA GLY A 270 1.51 -19.54 -2.18
C GLY A 270 0.47 -19.81 -3.29
N LEU A 271 0.36 -18.99 -4.34
CA LEU A 271 -0.54 -19.25 -5.46
C LEU A 271 0.09 -20.22 -6.48
N GLU A 272 -0.51 -21.37 -6.66
CA GLU A 272 -0.07 -22.35 -7.66
C GLU A 272 -0.37 -21.85 -9.09
N GLY A 273 0.56 -22.11 -10.01
CA GLY A 273 0.39 -21.83 -11.44
C GLY A 273 0.87 -20.45 -11.90
N ILE A 274 1.29 -19.57 -11.02
CA ILE A 274 1.91 -18.29 -11.39
C ILE A 274 3.41 -18.48 -11.58
N THR A 275 3.87 -18.40 -12.84
CA THR A 275 5.30 -18.54 -13.19
C THR A 275 5.99 -17.20 -13.47
N ALA A 276 5.23 -16.14 -13.62
CA ALA A 276 5.76 -14.79 -13.88
C ALA A 276 6.34 -14.17 -12.61
N THR A 277 7.47 -13.49 -12.75
CA THR A 277 8.05 -12.75 -11.62
C THR A 277 7.18 -11.55 -11.25
N PRO A 278 7.19 -11.07 -9.99
CA PRO A 278 6.45 -9.90 -9.54
C PRO A 278 6.68 -8.66 -10.41
N TYR A 279 7.92 -8.43 -10.85
CA TYR A 279 8.26 -7.33 -11.74
C TYR A 279 7.61 -7.46 -13.13
N VAL A 280 7.54 -8.66 -13.70
CA VAL A 280 6.86 -8.90 -14.98
C VAL A 280 5.35 -8.67 -14.84
N LEU A 281 4.75 -9.08 -13.73
CA LEU A 281 3.35 -8.82 -13.44
C LEU A 281 3.09 -7.32 -13.30
N PHE A 282 3.97 -6.59 -12.62
CA PHE A 282 3.92 -5.13 -12.55
C PHE A 282 3.95 -4.51 -13.96
N LEU A 283 4.91 -4.88 -14.82
CA LEU A 283 5.00 -4.35 -16.17
C LEU A 283 3.72 -4.61 -16.98
N ASN A 284 3.15 -5.79 -16.86
CA ASN A 284 1.88 -6.14 -17.51
C ASN A 284 0.71 -5.32 -16.97
N SER A 285 0.71 -4.97 -15.69
CA SER A 285 -0.34 -4.16 -15.06
C SER A 285 -0.35 -2.70 -15.52
N ILE A 286 0.78 -2.17 -16.02
CA ILE A 286 0.88 -0.78 -16.51
C ILE A 286 -0.17 -0.51 -17.60
N ALA A 287 -0.43 -1.47 -18.48
CA ALA A 287 -1.44 -1.31 -19.54
C ALA A 287 -2.86 -1.04 -19.00
N TYR A 288 -3.13 -1.41 -17.75
CA TYR A 288 -4.42 -1.22 -17.06
C TYR A 288 -4.42 0.00 -16.12
N SER A 289 -3.33 0.74 -16.07
CA SER A 289 -3.20 1.96 -15.25
C SER A 289 -3.91 3.15 -15.90
N PHE A 290 -5.24 3.07 -16.05
CA PHE A 290 -6.03 4.08 -16.78
C PHE A 290 -5.93 5.48 -16.19
N TYR A 291 -5.96 5.62 -14.86
CA TYR A 291 -5.90 6.93 -14.21
C TYR A 291 -4.61 7.70 -14.56
N PRO A 292 -3.41 7.16 -14.38
CA PRO A 292 -2.18 7.85 -14.74
C PRO A 292 -2.15 8.32 -16.21
N PHE A 293 -2.52 7.45 -17.13
CA PHE A 293 -2.54 7.81 -18.56
C PHE A 293 -3.58 8.89 -18.87
N LEU A 294 -4.79 8.80 -18.31
CA LEU A 294 -5.83 9.80 -18.50
C LEU A 294 -5.46 11.12 -17.84
N ALA A 295 -4.84 11.11 -16.66
CA ALA A 295 -4.37 12.32 -15.98
C ALA A 295 -3.31 13.05 -16.80
N LEU A 296 -2.31 12.33 -17.30
CA LEU A 296 -1.28 12.90 -18.18
C LEU A 296 -1.88 13.42 -19.48
N PHE A 297 -2.74 12.65 -20.13
CA PHE A 297 -3.45 13.10 -21.33
C PHE A 297 -4.22 14.39 -21.06
N PHE A 298 -4.92 14.47 -19.95
CA PHE A 298 -5.73 15.63 -19.57
C PHE A 298 -4.87 16.87 -19.30
N VAL A 299 -3.71 16.70 -18.64
CA VAL A 299 -2.74 17.80 -18.46
C VAL A 299 -2.34 18.39 -19.82
N PHE A 300 -1.92 17.55 -20.78
CA PHE A 300 -1.51 18.03 -22.10
C PHE A 300 -2.68 18.59 -22.90
N LEU A 301 -3.88 18.03 -22.75
CA LEU A 301 -5.09 18.56 -23.38
C LEU A 301 -5.41 19.99 -22.89
N ILE A 302 -5.33 20.23 -21.58
CA ILE A 302 -5.53 21.57 -20.99
C ILE A 302 -4.45 22.54 -21.47
N VAL A 303 -3.20 22.12 -21.47
CA VAL A 303 -2.08 22.93 -21.96
C VAL A 303 -2.26 23.26 -23.45
N TYR A 304 -2.60 22.27 -24.26
CA TYR A 304 -2.81 22.44 -25.71
C TYR A 304 -4.00 23.34 -26.04
N THR A 305 -5.14 23.13 -25.38
CA THR A 305 -6.35 23.93 -25.61
C THR A 305 -6.25 25.32 -24.99
N GLY A 306 -5.49 25.45 -23.90
CA GLY A 306 -5.41 26.67 -23.09
C GLY A 306 -6.72 27.02 -22.39
N LYS A 307 -7.61 26.05 -22.22
CA LYS A 307 -8.91 26.20 -21.57
C LYS A 307 -8.85 25.65 -20.14
N ASP A 308 -9.30 26.46 -19.22
CA ASP A 308 -9.48 26.10 -17.82
C ASP A 308 -10.95 26.09 -17.45
N PHE A 309 -11.33 25.39 -16.38
CA PHE A 309 -12.71 25.28 -15.91
C PHE A 309 -12.78 25.35 -14.38
N GLY A 310 -13.99 25.61 -13.87
CA GLY A 310 -14.24 25.68 -12.43
C GLY A 310 -13.35 26.68 -11.70
N PRO A 311 -12.90 26.37 -10.48
CA PRO A 311 -12.05 27.26 -9.68
C PRO A 311 -10.73 27.64 -10.36
N MET A 312 -10.14 26.73 -11.16
CA MET A 312 -8.91 26.97 -11.89
C MET A 312 -9.05 28.11 -12.92
N TYR A 313 -10.18 28.16 -13.60
CA TYR A 313 -10.49 29.24 -14.53
C TYR A 313 -10.46 30.62 -13.86
N HIS A 314 -11.05 30.74 -12.68
CA HIS A 314 -11.04 31.98 -11.91
C HIS A 314 -9.62 32.36 -11.45
N ALA A 315 -8.82 31.37 -11.02
CA ALA A 315 -7.43 31.58 -10.64
C ALA A 315 -6.59 32.09 -11.81
N GLU A 316 -6.72 31.49 -13.01
CA GLU A 316 -6.01 31.91 -14.21
C GLU A 316 -6.46 33.31 -14.71
N ILE A 317 -7.76 33.63 -14.63
CA ILE A 317 -8.22 34.99 -14.97
C ILE A 317 -7.63 36.02 -14.01
N ARG A 318 -7.64 35.75 -12.71
CA ARG A 318 -7.03 36.62 -11.70
C ARG A 318 -5.55 36.87 -12.00
N ALA A 319 -4.80 35.79 -12.24
CA ALA A 319 -3.37 35.89 -12.56
C ALA A 319 -3.11 36.67 -13.85
N ARG A 320 -3.88 36.41 -14.91
CA ARG A 320 -3.66 37.04 -16.22
C ARG A 320 -4.09 38.50 -16.29
N LYS A 321 -5.26 38.84 -15.71
CA LYS A 321 -5.83 40.19 -15.74
C LYS A 321 -5.19 41.12 -14.69
N ASN A 322 -5.11 40.67 -13.46
CA ASN A 322 -4.67 41.50 -12.35
C ASN A 322 -3.17 41.34 -12.05
N GLY A 323 -2.50 40.32 -12.57
CA GLY A 323 -1.13 40.00 -12.21
C GLY A 323 -1.01 39.29 -10.85
N GLU A 324 -2.14 38.95 -10.21
CA GLU A 324 -2.20 38.30 -8.88
C GLU A 324 -2.08 36.79 -9.07
N VAL A 325 -0.86 36.27 -9.07
CA VAL A 325 -0.58 34.83 -9.24
C VAL A 325 -0.86 34.00 -8.00
N LEU A 326 -0.94 34.65 -6.84
CA LEU A 326 -1.26 34.06 -5.54
C LEU A 326 -2.58 34.63 -5.04
N LYS A 327 -3.37 33.81 -4.30
CA LYS A 327 -4.59 34.25 -3.62
C LYS A 327 -4.24 34.70 -2.20
#